data_d9a0009e139f6cf4ac00a854b110c3c6
#
_entry.id   d9a0009e139f6cf4ac00a854b110c3c6
#
_cell.length_a   1.000
_cell.length_b   1.000
_cell.length_c   1.000
_cell.angle_alpha   90.00
_cell.angle_beta   90.00
_cell.angle_gamma   90.00
#
_symmetry.space_group_name_H-M   'P 1'
#
loop_
_entity.id
_entity.type
_entity.pdbx_description
1 polymer ?
#
loop_
_entity_poly.entity_id
_entity_poly.type
_entity_poly.pdbx_seq_one_letter_code
_entity_poly.pdbx_strand_id
1 'polypeptide(L)'
;MVKSTKLYKNFKIKTKHKNSIVLIGNFDGIHLGHRKLFNLAKKFSDKFKLKIGVLTFDPMPKIFFNKNNKNFKISKFKKKKNLLKTLGVEFIINKKFDLSFSKTRSIDFIEKMIFKKLNPKFIFVSNNFRFGNKREGNVAQLIKYEKKYGYKIIKTEPLKYKSKIASSTLVREFLEKGYLDKANKLLKRNWTIIGKVEKGRKVGKKIGFPTCNIDIKDYVLAKPGVYAVRV
;
A
#
# COMPACT_ATOMS: atom_id res chain seq x y z
N MET A 1 -13.46 -16.46 13.13
CA MET A 1 -14.11 -15.42 12.29
C MET A 1 -13.08 -14.34 11.90
N VAL A 2 -12.93 -14.05 10.61
CA VAL A 2 -12.03 -12.97 10.15
C VAL A 2 -12.72 -11.63 10.41
N LYS A 3 -12.27 -10.88 11.44
CA LYS A 3 -12.82 -9.57 11.80
C LYS A 3 -12.87 -8.64 10.58
N SER A 4 -13.97 -7.88 10.43
CA SER A 4 -14.11 -6.92 9.34
C SER A 4 -13.12 -5.77 9.50
N THR A 5 -12.35 -5.45 8.46
CA THR A 5 -11.43 -4.32 8.47
C THR A 5 -12.18 -3.00 8.31
N LYS A 6 -12.13 -2.11 9.31
CA LYS A 6 -12.80 -0.79 9.25
C LYS A 6 -12.04 0.16 8.32
N LEU A 7 -12.76 0.81 7.42
CA LEU A 7 -12.21 1.83 6.52
C LEU A 7 -12.56 3.24 7.00
N TYR A 8 -11.55 4.12 7.03
CA TYR A 8 -11.65 5.55 7.27
C TYR A 8 -11.12 6.31 6.04
N LYS A 9 -11.79 7.39 5.66
CA LYS A 9 -11.37 8.29 4.56
C LYS A 9 -10.53 9.48 5.05
N ASN A 10 -10.46 9.68 6.37
CA ASN A 10 -9.73 10.77 7.02
C ASN A 10 -9.16 10.30 8.37
N PHE A 11 -8.53 11.22 9.10
CA PHE A 11 -7.91 10.93 10.40
C PHE A 11 -8.88 10.87 11.59
N LYS A 12 -10.21 11.04 11.39
CA LYS A 12 -11.21 10.87 12.45
C LYS A 12 -11.50 9.40 12.67
N ILE A 13 -10.68 8.74 13.48
CA ILE A 13 -10.82 7.32 13.82
C ILE A 13 -11.55 7.14 15.16
N LYS A 14 -12.19 6.00 15.35
CA LYS A 14 -12.84 5.65 16.63
C LYS A 14 -11.80 5.49 17.74
N THR A 15 -12.15 5.84 18.98
CA THR A 15 -11.26 5.74 20.16
C THR A 15 -10.64 4.36 20.31
N LYS A 16 -11.39 3.29 20.04
CA LYS A 16 -10.88 1.90 20.08
C LYS A 16 -9.76 1.58 19.07
N HIS A 17 -9.44 2.50 18.14
CA HIS A 17 -8.34 2.39 17.17
C HIS A 17 -7.19 3.35 17.46
N LYS A 18 -7.31 4.18 18.49
CA LYS A 18 -6.18 4.92 19.07
C LYS A 18 -5.30 3.97 19.87
N ASN A 19 -4.16 4.43 20.34
CA ASN A 19 -3.18 3.62 21.08
C ASN A 19 -2.89 2.27 20.38
N SER A 20 -2.65 2.31 19.10
CA SER A 20 -2.53 1.14 18.21
C SER A 20 -1.17 1.12 17.53
N ILE A 21 -0.92 0.08 16.76
CA ILE A 21 0.17 0.01 15.79
C ILE A 21 -0.32 0.61 14.48
N VAL A 22 0.38 1.61 13.94
CA VAL A 22 0.05 2.20 12.64
C VAL A 22 1.21 2.03 11.67
N LEU A 23 0.97 1.30 10.59
CA LEU A 23 1.91 1.21 9.48
C LEU A 23 1.61 2.32 8.47
N ILE A 24 2.62 3.10 8.07
CA ILE A 24 2.43 4.22 7.14
C ILE A 24 3.14 3.93 5.82
N GLY A 25 2.38 3.91 4.72
CA GLY A 25 2.93 3.67 3.39
C GLY A 25 1.87 3.45 2.32
N ASN A 26 2.30 3.42 1.06
CA ASN A 26 1.38 3.18 -0.06
C ASN A 26 0.98 1.70 -0.18
N PHE A 27 1.84 0.79 0.23
CA PHE A 27 1.62 -0.66 0.23
C PHE A 27 1.09 -1.19 -1.11
N ASP A 28 1.61 -0.64 -2.21
CA ASP A 28 1.20 -1.09 -3.54
C ASP A 28 1.79 -2.47 -3.83
N GLY A 29 0.91 -3.40 -4.20
CA GLY A 29 1.25 -4.80 -4.46
C GLY A 29 1.47 -5.65 -3.22
N ILE A 30 1.77 -5.10 -2.04
CA ILE A 30 2.08 -5.86 -0.80
C ILE A 30 3.11 -6.97 -1.06
N HIS A 31 4.28 -6.56 -1.55
CA HIS A 31 5.41 -7.43 -1.86
C HIS A 31 6.14 -7.92 -0.59
N LEU A 32 7.14 -8.80 -0.75
CA LEU A 32 7.92 -9.41 0.34
C LEU A 32 8.44 -8.38 1.37
N GLY A 33 8.96 -7.24 0.92
CA GLY A 33 9.43 -6.18 1.83
C GLY A 33 8.31 -5.60 2.69
N HIS A 34 7.11 -5.40 2.13
CA HIS A 34 5.94 -5.01 2.91
C HIS A 34 5.53 -6.11 3.90
N ARG A 35 5.50 -7.38 3.45
CA ARG A 35 5.15 -8.52 4.31
C ARG A 35 6.09 -8.65 5.52
N LYS A 36 7.40 -8.42 5.35
CA LYS A 36 8.36 -8.38 6.46
C LYS A 36 7.95 -7.37 7.52
N LEU A 37 7.54 -6.15 7.09
CA LEU A 37 7.07 -5.10 7.99
C LEU A 37 5.76 -5.50 8.71
N PHE A 38 4.79 -6.07 7.98
CA PHE A 38 3.54 -6.55 8.57
C PHE A 38 3.75 -7.71 9.54
N ASN A 39 4.64 -8.64 9.25
CA ASN A 39 4.97 -9.75 10.15
C ASN A 39 5.58 -9.24 11.45
N LEU A 40 6.46 -8.23 11.39
CA LEU A 40 6.99 -7.59 12.58
C LEU A 40 5.89 -6.87 13.36
N ALA A 41 5.02 -6.12 12.69
CA ALA A 41 3.88 -5.46 13.32
C ALA A 41 2.94 -6.47 14.00
N LYS A 42 2.74 -7.66 13.39
CA LYS A 42 1.95 -8.74 14.01
C LYS A 42 2.58 -9.24 15.29
N LYS A 43 3.90 -9.47 15.34
CA LYS A 43 4.61 -9.85 16.58
C LYS A 43 4.41 -8.81 17.68
N PHE A 44 4.49 -7.51 17.35
CA PHE A 44 4.20 -6.43 18.31
C PHE A 44 2.73 -6.42 18.74
N SER A 45 1.80 -6.63 17.81
CA SER A 45 0.36 -6.74 18.11
C SER A 45 0.07 -7.85 19.11
N ASP A 46 0.68 -9.02 18.91
CA ASP A 46 0.48 -10.17 19.80
C ASP A 46 1.11 -9.93 21.18
N LYS A 47 2.31 -9.35 21.23
CA LYS A 47 3.04 -9.05 22.47
C LYS A 47 2.33 -7.98 23.31
N PHE A 48 1.89 -6.89 22.69
CA PHE A 48 1.34 -5.73 23.39
C PHE A 48 -0.20 -5.68 23.36
N LYS A 49 -0.87 -6.68 22.75
CA LYS A 49 -2.33 -6.76 22.58
C LYS A 49 -2.91 -5.53 21.88
N LEU A 50 -2.19 -4.98 20.92
CA LEU A 50 -2.56 -3.78 20.19
C LEU A 50 -3.12 -4.09 18.81
N LYS A 51 -4.07 -3.27 18.35
CA LYS A 51 -4.65 -3.35 17.02
C LYS A 51 -3.68 -2.85 15.96
N ILE A 52 -3.77 -3.45 14.77
CA ILE A 52 -2.97 -3.04 13.62
C ILE A 52 -3.82 -2.16 12.70
N GLY A 53 -3.34 -0.94 12.45
CA GLY A 53 -3.89 -0.03 11.48
C GLY A 53 -2.91 0.28 10.35
N VAL A 54 -3.43 0.72 9.24
CA VAL A 54 -2.65 1.20 8.08
C VAL A 54 -3.09 2.60 7.71
N LEU A 55 -2.12 3.50 7.54
CA LEU A 55 -2.32 4.78 6.88
C LEU A 55 -1.77 4.69 5.45
N THR A 56 -2.64 4.84 4.48
CA THR A 56 -2.31 4.85 3.04
C THR A 56 -3.01 6.01 2.34
N PHE A 57 -2.61 6.28 1.09
CA PHE A 57 -3.04 7.45 0.34
C PHE A 57 -3.63 7.07 -1.01
N ASP A 58 -4.65 7.79 -1.46
CA ASP A 58 -5.25 7.63 -2.77
C ASP A 58 -5.67 9.01 -3.34
N PRO A 59 -5.17 9.40 -4.54
CA PRO A 59 -4.13 8.70 -5.30
C PRO A 59 -2.83 8.59 -4.52
N MET A 60 -1.94 7.66 -4.92
CA MET A 60 -0.60 7.60 -4.36
C MET A 60 0.15 8.91 -4.67
N PRO A 61 0.97 9.45 -3.74
CA PRO A 61 1.68 10.72 -3.97
C PRO A 61 2.44 10.75 -5.30
N LYS A 62 3.08 9.64 -5.70
CA LYS A 62 3.81 9.55 -6.97
C LYS A 62 2.90 9.70 -8.20
N ILE A 63 1.65 9.26 -8.12
CA ILE A 63 0.65 9.44 -9.20
C ILE A 63 0.12 10.88 -9.17
N PHE A 64 -0.11 11.43 -7.97
CA PHE A 64 -0.61 12.79 -7.81
C PHE A 64 0.33 13.84 -8.43
N PHE A 65 1.64 13.72 -8.17
CA PHE A 65 2.64 14.67 -8.69
C PHE A 65 3.04 14.41 -10.15
N ASN A 66 2.84 13.21 -10.66
CA ASN A 66 3.15 12.90 -12.06
C ASN A 66 1.91 12.28 -12.74
N LYS A 67 1.11 13.13 -13.38
CA LYS A 67 -0.12 12.74 -14.09
C LYS A 67 0.13 11.78 -15.26
N ASN A 68 1.36 11.71 -15.78
CA ASN A 68 1.73 10.78 -16.84
C ASN A 68 1.83 9.32 -16.34
N ASN A 69 1.90 9.09 -15.04
CA ASN A 69 1.85 7.74 -14.45
C ASN A 69 0.42 7.14 -14.46
N LYS A 70 -0.26 7.15 -15.63
CA LYS A 70 -1.64 6.62 -15.74
C LYS A 70 -1.70 5.12 -15.41
N ASN A 71 -0.74 4.33 -15.89
CA ASN A 71 -0.67 2.88 -15.70
C ASN A 71 0.42 2.51 -14.69
N PHE A 72 0.12 2.67 -13.40
CA PHE A 72 1.15 2.58 -12.36
C PHE A 72 0.85 1.59 -11.23
N LYS A 73 -0.43 1.33 -10.93
CA LYS A 73 -0.81 0.51 -9.77
C LYS A 73 -0.51 -0.98 -10.00
N ILE A 74 0.14 -1.63 -9.05
CA ILE A 74 0.26 -3.10 -9.04
C ILE A 74 -1.07 -3.73 -8.60
N SER A 75 -1.80 -3.03 -7.71
CA SER A 75 -3.11 -3.48 -7.25
C SER A 75 -4.05 -2.30 -7.00
N LYS A 76 -5.31 -2.39 -7.47
CA LYS A 76 -6.37 -1.44 -7.12
C LYS A 76 -6.74 -1.57 -5.63
N PHE A 77 -7.38 -0.53 -5.07
CA PHE A 77 -7.66 -0.43 -3.64
C PHE A 77 -8.47 -1.61 -3.08
N LYS A 78 -9.46 -2.13 -3.83
CA LYS A 78 -10.26 -3.31 -3.42
C LYS A 78 -9.37 -4.52 -3.12
N LYS A 79 -8.43 -4.85 -4.02
CA LYS A 79 -7.47 -5.94 -3.82
C LYS A 79 -6.51 -5.66 -2.67
N LYS A 80 -5.96 -4.43 -2.59
CA LYS A 80 -5.08 -4.00 -1.49
C LYS A 80 -5.77 -4.15 -0.14
N LYS A 81 -7.02 -3.69 0.01
CA LYS A 81 -7.83 -3.84 1.23
C LYS A 81 -7.95 -5.31 1.66
N ASN A 82 -8.28 -6.20 0.71
CA ASN A 82 -8.40 -7.63 1.01
C ASN A 82 -7.07 -8.24 1.47
N LEU A 83 -5.97 -7.90 0.80
CA LEU A 83 -4.64 -8.35 1.20
C LEU A 83 -4.21 -7.82 2.58
N LEU A 84 -4.54 -6.57 2.92
CA LEU A 84 -4.28 -6.01 4.24
C LEU A 84 -5.09 -6.75 5.32
N LYS A 85 -6.35 -7.09 5.01
CA LYS A 85 -7.19 -7.89 5.92
C LYS A 85 -6.56 -9.25 6.23
N THR A 86 -6.01 -9.96 5.23
CA THR A 86 -5.33 -11.25 5.47
C THR A 86 -4.03 -11.13 6.26
N LEU A 87 -3.46 -9.92 6.38
CA LEU A 87 -2.29 -9.63 7.21
C LEU A 87 -2.65 -9.16 8.63
N GLY A 88 -3.90 -9.29 9.04
CA GLY A 88 -4.36 -8.95 10.37
C GLY A 88 -4.62 -7.46 10.60
N VAL A 89 -4.75 -6.66 9.53
CA VAL A 89 -5.07 -5.23 9.64
C VAL A 89 -6.54 -5.06 10.02
N GLU A 90 -6.80 -4.41 11.16
CA GLU A 90 -8.15 -4.18 11.69
C GLU A 90 -8.77 -2.88 11.19
N PHE A 91 -7.95 -1.88 10.87
CA PHE A 91 -8.46 -0.63 10.27
C PHE A 91 -7.50 -0.05 9.25
N ILE A 92 -8.06 0.63 8.27
CA ILE A 92 -7.33 1.31 7.20
C ILE A 92 -7.78 2.76 7.15
N ILE A 93 -6.83 3.67 7.14
CA ILE A 93 -7.05 5.08 6.86
C ILE A 93 -6.58 5.31 5.42
N ASN A 94 -7.54 5.43 4.49
CA ASN A 94 -7.26 5.75 3.09
C ASN A 94 -7.47 7.24 2.87
N LYS A 95 -6.45 8.04 3.21
CA LYS A 95 -6.52 9.49 3.11
C LYS A 95 -6.43 9.93 1.65
N LYS A 96 -7.36 10.77 1.20
CA LYS A 96 -7.24 11.46 -0.08
C LYS A 96 -5.96 12.30 -0.09
N PHE A 97 -5.11 12.06 -1.10
CA PHE A 97 -3.93 12.87 -1.34
C PHE A 97 -4.29 13.93 -2.36
N ASP A 98 -4.46 15.14 -1.91
CA ASP A 98 -4.84 16.32 -2.69
C ASP A 98 -3.84 17.45 -2.50
N LEU A 99 -4.03 18.55 -3.21
CA LEU A 99 -3.14 19.71 -3.17
C LEU A 99 -3.00 20.29 -1.76
N SER A 100 -4.12 20.39 -1.01
CA SER A 100 -4.09 20.86 0.37
C SER A 100 -3.24 19.97 1.26
N PHE A 101 -3.47 18.64 1.19
CA PHE A 101 -2.70 17.70 2.00
C PHE A 101 -1.21 17.65 1.58
N SER A 102 -0.91 17.83 0.30
CA SER A 102 0.49 17.84 -0.20
C SER A 102 1.32 19.01 0.34
N LYS A 103 0.67 20.11 0.72
CA LYS A 103 1.30 21.29 1.35
C LYS A 103 1.46 21.18 2.86
N THR A 104 1.01 20.09 3.48
CA THR A 104 1.14 19.88 4.94
C THR A 104 2.61 19.81 5.32
N ARG A 105 3.06 20.67 6.24
CA ARG A 105 4.45 20.63 6.76
C ARG A 105 4.66 19.35 7.56
N SER A 106 5.89 18.87 7.58
CA SER A 106 6.25 17.65 8.30
C SER A 106 5.88 17.71 9.79
N ILE A 107 6.13 18.86 10.43
CA ILE A 107 5.78 19.05 11.84
C ILE A 107 4.28 18.99 12.07
N ASP A 108 3.47 19.60 11.19
CA ASP A 108 2.01 19.54 11.29
C ASP A 108 1.47 18.12 11.08
N PHE A 109 2.11 17.34 10.20
CA PHE A 109 1.77 15.94 10.02
C PHE A 109 2.02 15.13 11.31
N ILE A 110 3.16 15.35 11.98
CA ILE A 110 3.49 14.68 13.24
C ILE A 110 2.53 15.10 14.34
N GLU A 111 2.39 16.40 14.57
CA GLU A 111 1.62 16.92 15.71
C GLU A 111 0.12 16.76 15.53
N LYS A 112 -0.41 17.29 14.39
CA LYS A 112 -1.86 17.38 14.20
C LYS A 112 -2.47 16.04 13.76
N MET A 113 -1.74 15.25 12.96
CA MET A 113 -2.30 14.03 12.36
C MET A 113 -1.88 12.77 13.10
N ILE A 114 -0.58 12.58 13.33
CA ILE A 114 -0.11 11.39 14.04
C ILE A 114 -0.49 11.49 15.52
N PHE A 115 -0.03 12.52 16.23
CA PHE A 115 -0.23 12.61 17.67
C PHE A 115 -1.69 12.92 18.03
N LYS A 116 -2.21 14.09 17.66
CA LYS A 116 -3.55 14.51 18.12
C LYS A 116 -4.69 13.65 17.61
N LYS A 117 -4.64 13.18 16.34
CA LYS A 117 -5.74 12.43 15.74
C LYS A 117 -5.61 10.93 15.85
N LEU A 118 -4.46 10.37 15.51
CA LEU A 118 -4.24 8.91 15.50
C LEU A 118 -3.79 8.38 16.86
N ASN A 119 -2.91 9.11 17.55
CA ASN A 119 -2.33 8.74 18.84
C ASN A 119 -1.87 7.26 18.88
N PRO A 120 -0.94 6.83 18.01
CA PRO A 120 -0.48 5.46 17.98
C PRO A 120 0.53 5.19 19.10
N LYS A 121 0.63 3.93 19.55
CA LYS A 121 1.72 3.47 20.44
C LYS A 121 2.99 3.17 19.64
N PHE A 122 2.84 2.54 18.48
CA PHE A 122 3.94 2.20 17.58
C PHE A 122 3.63 2.66 16.15
N ILE A 123 4.65 3.22 15.50
CA ILE A 123 4.58 3.62 14.09
C ILE A 123 5.60 2.80 13.31
N PHE A 124 5.13 2.10 12.29
CA PHE A 124 5.95 1.26 11.42
C PHE A 124 6.15 1.94 10.06
N VAL A 125 7.38 2.18 9.70
CA VAL A 125 7.76 2.81 8.43
C VAL A 125 8.96 2.12 7.79
N SER A 126 9.17 2.34 6.48
CA SER A 126 10.43 1.95 5.83
C SER A 126 11.56 2.91 6.21
N ASN A 127 12.82 2.45 6.16
CA ASN A 127 13.99 3.27 6.51
C ASN A 127 14.09 4.57 5.68
N ASN A 128 13.62 4.54 4.44
CA ASN A 128 13.64 5.67 3.52
C ASN A 128 12.32 6.45 3.48
N PHE A 129 11.47 6.30 4.51
CA PHE A 129 10.19 6.99 4.57
C PHE A 129 10.37 8.49 4.58
N ARG A 130 9.62 9.19 3.72
CA ARG A 130 9.58 10.65 3.60
C ARG A 130 8.14 11.12 3.63
N PHE A 131 7.91 12.28 4.25
CA PHE A 131 6.58 12.87 4.41
C PHE A 131 6.66 14.40 4.47
N GLY A 132 5.50 15.04 4.56
CA GLY A 132 5.43 16.50 4.59
C GLY A 132 5.60 17.15 3.22
N ASN A 133 5.43 18.47 3.19
CA ASN A 133 5.58 19.27 1.98
C ASN A 133 6.98 19.05 1.37
N LYS A 134 7.04 18.90 0.03
CA LYS A 134 8.29 18.63 -0.70
C LYS A 134 9.15 17.50 -0.10
N ARG A 135 8.52 16.57 0.66
CA ARG A 135 9.20 15.43 1.31
C ARG A 135 10.24 15.84 2.37
N GLU A 136 10.08 17.00 3.00
CA GLU A 136 11.02 17.55 3.99
C GLU A 136 11.21 16.66 5.22
N GLY A 137 10.15 15.96 5.66
CA GLY A 137 10.17 15.06 6.80
C GLY A 137 10.81 13.71 6.50
N ASN A 138 11.46 13.12 7.49
CA ASN A 138 12.13 11.82 7.40
C ASN A 138 11.99 11.01 8.71
N VAL A 139 12.54 9.79 8.73
CA VAL A 139 12.46 8.89 9.89
C VAL A 139 13.17 9.48 11.12
N ALA A 140 14.30 10.17 10.95
CA ALA A 140 15.02 10.79 12.06
C ALA A 140 14.15 11.86 12.75
N GLN A 141 13.41 12.65 11.97
CA GLN A 141 12.47 13.62 12.53
C GLN A 141 11.36 12.94 13.33
N LEU A 142 10.80 11.82 12.86
CA LEU A 142 9.82 11.05 13.65
C LEU A 142 10.41 10.58 14.97
N ILE A 143 11.63 10.03 14.96
CA ILE A 143 12.34 9.55 16.15
C ILE A 143 12.59 10.70 17.15
N LYS A 144 12.99 11.88 16.68
CA LYS A 144 13.19 13.07 17.52
C LYS A 144 11.96 13.40 18.39
N TYR A 145 10.76 13.14 17.89
CA TYR A 145 9.51 13.44 18.59
C TYR A 145 8.91 12.27 19.38
N GLU A 146 9.58 11.11 19.45
CA GLU A 146 9.10 9.94 20.20
C GLU A 146 8.78 10.25 21.65
N LYS A 147 9.73 10.86 22.35
CA LYS A 147 9.60 11.25 23.76
C LYS A 147 8.46 12.22 23.99
N LYS A 148 8.39 13.28 23.15
CA LYS A 148 7.38 14.34 23.27
C LYS A 148 5.96 13.83 23.09
N TYR A 149 5.74 12.89 22.18
CA TYR A 149 4.39 12.45 21.80
C TYR A 149 4.05 11.00 22.19
N GLY A 150 4.93 10.31 22.92
CA GLY A 150 4.65 9.01 23.53
C GLY A 150 4.50 7.84 22.58
N TYR A 151 4.98 7.95 21.33
CA TYR A 151 5.02 6.83 20.38
C TYR A 151 6.45 6.27 20.22
N LYS A 152 6.57 5.11 19.58
CA LYS A 152 7.86 4.54 19.18
C LYS A 152 7.87 4.23 17.69
N ILE A 153 8.99 4.56 17.01
CA ILE A 153 9.21 4.26 15.60
C ILE A 153 9.88 2.89 15.46
N ILE A 154 9.27 2.05 14.65
CA ILE A 154 9.83 0.77 14.26
C ILE A 154 10.13 0.80 12.77
N LYS A 155 11.38 0.63 12.42
CA LYS A 155 11.86 0.55 11.04
C LYS A 155 12.41 -0.84 10.76
N THR A 156 12.35 -1.28 9.50
CA THR A 156 12.93 -2.55 9.08
C THR A 156 13.94 -2.32 7.98
N GLU A 157 15.03 -3.06 8.05
CA GLU A 157 16.00 -3.10 6.97
C GLU A 157 15.33 -3.62 5.67
N PRO A 158 15.70 -3.03 4.52
CA PRO A 158 15.19 -3.46 3.23
C PRO A 158 15.42 -4.97 3.03
N LEU A 159 14.41 -5.67 2.57
CA LEU A 159 14.56 -7.07 2.20
C LEU A 159 15.20 -7.14 0.81
N LYS A 160 16.28 -7.87 0.68
CA LYS A 160 16.91 -8.18 -0.63
C LYS A 160 16.22 -9.38 -1.27
N TYR A 161 15.99 -9.29 -2.56
CA TYR A 161 15.58 -10.38 -3.44
C TYR A 161 16.67 -10.54 -4.50
N LYS A 162 17.46 -11.61 -4.38
CA LYS A 162 18.76 -11.71 -5.05
C LYS A 162 19.59 -10.47 -4.69
N SER A 163 20.20 -9.79 -5.64
CA SER A 163 21.01 -8.58 -5.44
C SER A 163 20.19 -7.27 -5.31
N LYS A 164 18.89 -7.28 -5.62
CA LYS A 164 18.02 -6.08 -5.65
C LYS A 164 17.13 -5.96 -4.42
N ILE A 165 16.75 -4.73 -4.04
CA ILE A 165 15.77 -4.50 -2.97
C ILE A 165 14.37 -4.92 -3.44
N ALA A 166 13.70 -5.79 -2.67
CA ALA A 166 12.31 -6.15 -2.88
C ALA A 166 11.40 -4.93 -2.71
N SER A 167 10.94 -4.35 -3.80
CA SER A 167 10.20 -3.10 -3.84
C SER A 167 9.06 -3.13 -4.86
N SER A 168 8.10 -2.21 -4.74
CA SER A 168 7.06 -2.02 -5.77
C SER A 168 7.66 -1.63 -7.13
N THR A 169 8.80 -0.93 -7.14
CA THR A 169 9.51 -0.58 -8.38
C THR A 169 10.03 -1.84 -9.08
N LEU A 170 10.65 -2.76 -8.33
CA LEU A 170 11.16 -4.02 -8.89
C LEU A 170 10.01 -4.91 -9.40
N VAL A 171 8.86 -4.91 -8.71
CA VAL A 171 7.68 -5.65 -9.19
C VAL A 171 7.19 -5.08 -10.52
N ARG A 172 7.11 -3.74 -10.66
CA ARG A 172 6.72 -3.11 -11.93
C ARG A 172 7.69 -3.42 -13.05
N GLU A 173 9.00 -3.31 -12.78
CA GLU A 173 10.05 -3.67 -13.75
C GLU A 173 9.86 -5.11 -14.27
N PHE A 174 9.55 -6.06 -13.40
CA PHE A 174 9.31 -7.44 -13.83
C PHE A 174 8.04 -7.60 -14.65
N LEU A 175 6.95 -6.91 -14.29
CA LEU A 175 5.70 -6.95 -15.06
C LEU A 175 5.90 -6.35 -16.45
N GLU A 176 6.50 -5.17 -16.53
CA GLU A 176 6.79 -4.44 -17.78
C GLU A 176 7.71 -5.24 -18.72
N LYS A 177 8.58 -6.08 -18.17
CA LYS A 177 9.45 -6.99 -18.95
C LYS A 177 8.81 -8.36 -19.23
N GLY A 178 7.60 -8.63 -18.75
CA GLY A 178 6.92 -9.91 -18.94
C GLY A 178 7.40 -11.02 -18.00
N TYR A 179 8.23 -10.74 -17.01
CA TYR A 179 8.75 -11.73 -16.05
C TYR A 179 7.74 -11.99 -14.92
N LEU A 180 6.55 -12.52 -15.28
CA LEU A 180 5.45 -12.74 -14.35
C LEU A 180 5.84 -13.62 -13.15
N ASP A 181 6.60 -14.70 -13.38
CA ASP A 181 7.04 -15.59 -12.30
C ASP A 181 7.90 -14.86 -11.26
N LYS A 182 8.80 -13.97 -11.72
CA LYS A 182 9.61 -13.15 -10.81
C LYS A 182 8.76 -12.14 -10.04
N ALA A 183 7.80 -11.51 -10.70
CA ALA A 183 6.84 -10.62 -10.06
C ALA A 183 5.98 -11.38 -9.03
N ASN A 184 5.45 -12.55 -9.39
CA ASN A 184 4.65 -13.40 -8.51
C ASN A 184 5.43 -13.88 -7.28
N LYS A 185 6.70 -14.26 -7.45
CA LYS A 185 7.60 -14.60 -6.34
C LYS A 185 7.77 -13.42 -5.37
N LEU A 186 7.97 -12.20 -5.87
CA LEU A 186 8.05 -11.01 -5.03
C LEU A 186 6.73 -10.67 -4.33
N LEU A 187 5.60 -10.91 -4.98
CA LEU A 187 4.27 -10.67 -4.43
C LEU A 187 3.81 -11.79 -3.48
N LYS A 188 4.45 -12.97 -3.50
CA LYS A 188 4.01 -14.21 -2.82
C LYS A 188 2.57 -14.60 -3.20
N ARG A 189 2.19 -14.34 -4.43
CA ARG A 189 0.90 -14.72 -5.05
C ARG A 189 0.94 -14.41 -6.54
N ASN A 190 0.00 -14.96 -7.28
CA ASN A 190 -0.22 -14.54 -8.66
C ASN A 190 -0.65 -13.07 -8.70
N TRP A 191 -0.05 -12.31 -9.60
CA TRP A 191 -0.51 -10.96 -9.89
C TRP A 191 -1.94 -11.04 -10.43
N THR A 192 -2.80 -10.15 -9.95
CA THR A 192 -4.23 -10.22 -10.23
C THR A 192 -4.72 -8.87 -10.71
N ILE A 193 -5.44 -8.87 -11.81
CA ILE A 193 -6.16 -7.72 -12.35
C ILE A 193 -7.65 -7.87 -11.99
N ILE A 194 -8.27 -6.79 -11.54
CA ILE A 194 -9.72 -6.70 -11.32
C ILE A 194 -10.21 -5.50 -12.11
N GLY A 195 -10.99 -5.75 -13.13
CA GLY A 195 -11.55 -4.74 -14.00
C GLY A 195 -13.03 -4.99 -14.31
N LYS A 196 -13.66 -3.99 -14.90
CA LYS A 196 -15.01 -4.13 -15.45
C LYS A 196 -14.90 -4.84 -16.79
N VAL A 197 -15.84 -5.76 -17.02
CA VAL A 197 -15.98 -6.38 -18.33
C VAL A 197 -16.63 -5.38 -19.27
N GLU A 198 -15.98 -5.11 -20.40
CA GLU A 198 -16.45 -4.18 -21.43
C GLU A 198 -16.95 -4.96 -22.65
N LYS A 199 -17.94 -4.39 -23.33
CA LYS A 199 -18.44 -4.95 -24.61
C LYS A 199 -17.34 -4.81 -25.67
N GLY A 200 -16.95 -5.91 -26.28
CA GLY A 200 -16.11 -5.94 -27.48
C GLY A 200 -16.92 -6.13 -28.75
N ARG A 201 -16.24 -6.27 -29.87
CA ARG A 201 -16.83 -6.51 -31.21
C ARG A 201 -17.52 -7.87 -31.35
N LYS A 202 -17.47 -8.74 -30.36
CA LYS A 202 -18.05 -10.11 -30.32
C LYS A 202 -17.57 -11.04 -31.44
N VAL A 203 -16.44 -10.74 -32.08
CA VAL A 203 -15.89 -11.57 -33.17
C VAL A 203 -15.58 -12.97 -32.68
N GLY A 204 -14.94 -13.11 -31.52
CA GLY A 204 -14.62 -14.41 -30.93
C GLY A 204 -15.85 -15.29 -30.74
N LYS A 205 -17.00 -14.71 -30.34
CA LYS A 205 -18.27 -15.49 -30.21
C LYS A 205 -18.73 -16.04 -31.55
N LYS A 206 -18.55 -15.30 -32.67
CA LYS A 206 -18.94 -15.74 -34.01
C LYS A 206 -18.13 -16.93 -34.52
N ILE A 207 -16.89 -17.06 -34.07
CA ILE A 207 -15.96 -18.14 -34.46
C ILE A 207 -15.80 -19.21 -33.36
N GLY A 208 -16.76 -19.28 -32.40
CA GLY A 208 -16.76 -20.33 -31.37
C GLY A 208 -15.87 -20.05 -30.12
N PHE A 209 -15.09 -18.96 -30.10
CA PHE A 209 -14.19 -18.61 -29.00
C PHE A 209 -14.59 -17.28 -28.34
N PRO A 210 -15.55 -17.28 -27.41
CA PRO A 210 -16.00 -16.06 -26.75
C PRO A 210 -14.85 -15.41 -25.97
N THR A 211 -14.69 -14.08 -26.16
CA THR A 211 -13.67 -13.29 -25.50
C THR A 211 -14.25 -12.36 -24.44
N CYS A 212 -13.49 -12.10 -23.39
CA CYS A 212 -13.83 -11.17 -22.32
C CYS A 212 -12.83 -10.01 -22.30
N ASN A 213 -13.28 -8.80 -22.62
CA ASN A 213 -12.47 -7.60 -22.52
C ASN A 213 -12.55 -7.04 -21.09
N ILE A 214 -11.41 -6.80 -20.47
CA ILE A 214 -11.34 -6.27 -19.11
C ILE A 214 -10.65 -4.91 -19.13
N ASP A 215 -11.27 -3.88 -18.54
CA ASP A 215 -10.62 -2.58 -18.34
C ASP A 215 -9.48 -2.69 -17.33
N ILE A 216 -8.27 -2.47 -17.81
CA ILE A 216 -7.04 -2.51 -17.03
C ILE A 216 -6.46 -1.13 -16.70
N LYS A 217 -7.23 -0.05 -16.93
CA LYS A 217 -6.80 1.32 -16.58
C LYS A 217 -6.26 1.38 -15.16
N ASP A 218 -5.26 2.21 -14.95
CA ASP A 218 -4.50 2.39 -13.71
C ASP A 218 -3.51 1.27 -13.36
N TYR A 219 -3.65 0.06 -13.88
CA TYR A 219 -2.65 -0.98 -13.63
C TYR A 219 -1.36 -0.74 -14.41
N VAL A 220 -0.21 -1.10 -13.79
CA VAL A 220 1.02 -1.29 -14.56
C VAL A 220 0.74 -2.27 -15.71
N LEU A 221 1.21 -1.93 -16.91
CA LEU A 221 1.03 -2.79 -18.07
C LEU A 221 2.12 -3.86 -18.07
N ALA A 222 1.72 -5.11 -18.15
CA ALA A 222 2.65 -6.18 -18.48
C ALA A 222 3.15 -6.01 -19.92
N LYS A 223 4.32 -6.56 -20.24
CA LYS A 223 4.78 -6.64 -21.63
C LYS A 223 3.65 -7.20 -22.51
N PRO A 224 3.37 -6.59 -23.67
CA PRO A 224 2.38 -7.17 -24.59
C PRO A 224 2.71 -8.62 -24.94
N GLY A 225 1.71 -9.49 -24.95
CA GLY A 225 1.87 -10.93 -25.20
C GLY A 225 0.67 -11.75 -24.79
N VAL A 226 0.75 -13.07 -24.96
CA VAL A 226 -0.25 -14.04 -24.55
C VAL A 226 0.15 -14.63 -23.20
N TYR A 227 -0.79 -14.68 -22.26
CA TYR A 227 -0.57 -15.17 -20.91
C TYR A 227 -1.66 -16.17 -20.50
N ALA A 228 -1.26 -17.27 -19.90
CA ALA A 228 -2.19 -18.18 -19.23
C ALA A 228 -2.72 -17.51 -17.96
N VAL A 229 -4.04 -17.42 -17.83
CA VAL A 229 -4.70 -16.76 -16.70
C VAL A 229 -5.74 -17.67 -16.05
N ARG A 230 -6.05 -17.43 -14.78
CA ARG A 230 -7.23 -17.99 -14.09
C ARG A 230 -8.25 -16.87 -13.91
N VAL A 231 -9.49 -17.18 -14.24
CA VAL A 231 -10.65 -16.29 -14.09
C VAL A 231 -11.51 -16.75 -12.92
#